data_7d99ce7459b9b9806dedc5a2b8df97a4
#
_entry.id   7d99ce7459b9b9806dedc5a2b8df97a4
#
_cell.length_a   1.000
_cell.length_b   1.000
_cell.length_c   1.000
_cell.angle_alpha   90.00
_cell.angle_beta   90.00
_cell.angle_gamma   90.00
#
_symmetry.space_group_name_H-M   'P 1'
#
loop_
_entity.id
_entity.type
_entity.pdbx_description
1 polymer ?
#
loop_
_entity_poly.entity_id
_entity_poly.type
_entity_poly.pdbx_seq_one_letter_code
_entity_poly.pdbx_strand_id
1 'polypeptide(L)'
;THVHCDNLDNLAFQMNKLYFNPKVRKLDIGTFQRGIFVYDMNTKQISQPKESLRDISINTIKPLNDKELLIATDGAGVFKMNMDSYHTTPYVVADYNKNNAMNGNSINDIYVDDEDRIWLANYPIGVTVRNNRYSSYNWIKHSIGNKQSLVNDQVNSIIEDSDGDLWFATNNGISLYYSKTGQWHSFLSSFDPDPQNKNHIFITLCEVT
;
A
#
# COMPACT_ATOMS: atom_id res chain seq x y z
N THR A 1 -0.75 18.61 -19.08
CA THR A 1 -1.73 18.17 -20.08
C THR A 1 -2.95 17.67 -19.34
N HIS A 2 -4.10 18.31 -19.49
CA HIS A 2 -5.36 17.83 -18.94
C HIS A 2 -5.90 16.70 -19.82
N VAL A 3 -6.24 15.57 -19.24
CA VAL A 3 -6.97 14.49 -19.92
C VAL A 3 -8.45 14.77 -19.71
N HIS A 4 -9.14 15.21 -20.76
CA HIS A 4 -10.59 15.38 -20.74
C HIS A 4 -11.22 14.02 -21.09
N CYS A 5 -12.11 13.53 -20.24
CA CYS A 5 -12.84 12.27 -20.45
C CYS A 5 -14.32 12.62 -20.58
N ASP A 6 -14.89 12.47 -21.76
CA ASP A 6 -16.26 12.88 -22.09
C ASP A 6 -17.38 12.22 -21.25
N ASN A 7 -17.07 11.19 -20.48
CA ASN A 7 -18.05 10.47 -19.65
C ASN A 7 -17.82 10.61 -18.14
N LEU A 8 -16.90 11.47 -17.69
CA LEU A 8 -16.59 11.68 -16.27
C LEU A 8 -17.48 12.73 -15.58
N ASP A 9 -18.20 13.56 -16.35
CA ASP A 9 -18.98 14.68 -15.80
C ASP A 9 -20.11 14.25 -14.83
N ASN A 10 -20.49 12.96 -14.84
CA ASN A 10 -21.46 12.38 -13.90
C ASN A 10 -20.83 11.44 -12.83
N LEU A 11 -19.52 11.29 -12.82
CA LEU A 11 -18.82 10.39 -11.90
C LEU A 11 -18.01 11.20 -10.88
N ALA A 12 -18.70 11.91 -9.97
CA ALA A 12 -18.04 12.50 -8.81
C ALA A 12 -17.55 11.38 -7.88
N PHE A 13 -16.28 10.96 -8.02
CA PHE A 13 -15.64 10.06 -7.10
C PHE A 13 -14.24 10.54 -6.71
N GLN A 14 -13.86 10.26 -5.49
CA GLN A 14 -12.52 10.52 -5.01
C GLN A 14 -11.57 9.42 -5.49
N MET A 15 -10.54 9.79 -6.24
CA MET A 15 -9.48 8.89 -6.69
C MET A 15 -8.39 8.83 -5.62
N ASN A 16 -8.06 7.63 -5.17
CA ASN A 16 -7.02 7.40 -4.17
C ASN A 16 -5.72 6.91 -4.80
N LYS A 17 -5.80 6.04 -5.81
CA LYS A 17 -4.63 5.40 -6.43
C LYS A 17 -4.82 5.18 -7.92
N LEU A 18 -3.71 5.30 -8.65
CA LEU A 18 -3.64 5.02 -10.07
C LEU A 18 -2.57 3.95 -10.33
N TYR A 19 -2.89 3.01 -11.21
CA TYR A 19 -1.94 2.04 -11.74
C TYR A 19 -2.03 2.00 -13.28
N PHE A 20 -0.95 2.30 -13.95
CA PHE A 20 -0.90 2.25 -15.42
C PHE A 20 -0.31 0.91 -15.88
N ASN A 21 -1.07 0.18 -16.71
CA ASN A 21 -0.60 -1.01 -17.39
C ASN A 21 -0.14 -0.65 -18.81
N PRO A 22 1.17 -0.57 -19.08
CA PRO A 22 1.69 -0.14 -20.38
C PRO A 22 1.44 -1.18 -21.49
N LYS A 23 1.31 -2.47 -21.16
CA LYS A 23 1.11 -3.55 -22.15
C LYS A 23 -0.23 -3.40 -22.89
N VAL A 24 -1.27 -3.02 -22.17
CA VAL A 24 -2.63 -2.85 -22.73
C VAL A 24 -3.09 -1.39 -22.80
N ARG A 25 -2.25 -0.45 -22.36
CA ARG A 25 -2.52 0.99 -22.29
C ARG A 25 -3.80 1.32 -21.52
N LYS A 26 -3.99 0.68 -20.37
CA LYS A 26 -5.10 0.92 -19.45
C LYS A 26 -4.62 1.52 -18.14
N LEU A 27 -5.44 2.38 -17.56
CA LEU A 27 -5.22 2.98 -16.26
C LEU A 27 -6.28 2.45 -15.30
N ASP A 28 -5.84 1.70 -14.30
CA ASP A 28 -6.69 1.23 -13.21
C ASP A 28 -6.75 2.32 -12.15
N ILE A 29 -7.98 2.71 -11.76
CA ILE A 29 -8.29 3.83 -10.88
C ILE A 29 -8.93 3.29 -9.62
N GLY A 30 -8.19 3.26 -8.52
CA GLY A 30 -8.70 2.93 -7.19
C GLY A 30 -9.39 4.14 -6.58
N THR A 31 -10.60 3.95 -6.07
CA THR A 31 -11.46 5.02 -5.58
C THR A 31 -11.86 4.85 -4.12
N PHE A 32 -12.34 5.92 -3.51
CA PHE A 32 -12.98 5.88 -2.21
C PHE A 32 -14.41 5.33 -2.35
N GLN A 33 -14.70 4.22 -1.67
CA GLN A 33 -16.02 3.56 -1.55
C GLN A 33 -16.70 3.17 -2.88
N ARG A 34 -15.95 3.09 -4.01
CA ARG A 34 -16.52 2.70 -5.30
C ARG A 34 -15.70 1.66 -6.05
N GLY A 35 -14.67 1.07 -5.41
CA GLY A 35 -13.84 0.04 -6.01
C GLY A 35 -12.92 0.55 -7.11
N ILE A 36 -12.75 -0.25 -8.15
CA ILE A 36 -11.82 0.01 -9.25
C ILE A 36 -12.58 0.38 -10.51
N PHE A 37 -12.18 1.48 -11.15
CA PHE A 37 -12.55 1.85 -12.51
C PHE A 37 -11.35 1.66 -13.43
N VAL A 38 -11.62 1.49 -14.71
CA VAL A 38 -10.62 1.29 -15.75
C VAL A 38 -10.81 2.32 -16.84
N TYR A 39 -9.77 3.10 -17.11
CA TYR A 39 -9.72 3.99 -18.25
C TYR A 39 -8.87 3.37 -19.36
N ASP A 40 -9.48 3.12 -20.51
CA ASP A 40 -8.77 2.62 -21.68
C ASP A 40 -8.27 3.82 -22.52
N MET A 41 -6.94 3.96 -22.61
CA MET A 41 -6.32 5.08 -23.32
C MET A 41 -6.46 4.99 -24.83
N ASN A 42 -6.78 3.82 -25.39
CA ASN A 42 -6.97 3.64 -26.81
C ASN A 42 -8.39 4.07 -27.25
N THR A 43 -9.39 3.68 -26.46
CA THR A 43 -10.81 4.03 -26.75
C THR A 43 -11.24 5.32 -26.07
N LYS A 44 -10.46 5.84 -25.10
CA LYS A 44 -10.77 6.98 -24.24
C LYS A 44 -12.06 6.80 -23.44
N GLN A 45 -12.41 5.55 -23.13
CA GLN A 45 -13.58 5.21 -22.34
C GLN A 45 -13.22 4.78 -20.94
N ILE A 46 -14.08 5.14 -19.97
CA ILE A 46 -14.03 4.65 -18.63
C ILE A 46 -15.11 3.60 -18.41
N SER A 47 -14.76 2.53 -17.68
CA SER A 47 -15.69 1.46 -17.36
C SER A 47 -15.43 0.96 -15.94
N GLN A 48 -16.42 0.33 -15.33
CA GLN A 48 -16.26 -0.37 -14.07
C GLN A 48 -16.49 -1.87 -14.30
N PRO A 49 -15.44 -2.71 -14.16
CA PRO A 49 -15.60 -4.17 -14.27
C PRO A 49 -16.59 -4.72 -13.25
N LYS A 50 -17.26 -5.83 -13.55
CA LYS A 50 -18.29 -6.42 -12.68
C LYS A 50 -17.73 -6.79 -11.30
N GLU A 51 -16.52 -7.34 -11.28
CA GLU A 51 -15.85 -7.86 -10.07
C GLU A 51 -14.76 -6.90 -9.51
N SER A 52 -14.97 -5.61 -9.68
CA SER A 52 -14.00 -4.54 -9.37
C SER A 52 -14.03 -4.05 -7.92
N LEU A 53 -14.37 -4.91 -6.96
CA LEU A 53 -14.47 -4.55 -5.53
C LEU A 53 -15.40 -3.35 -5.28
N ARG A 54 -16.60 -3.40 -5.87
CA ARG A 54 -17.60 -2.34 -5.70
C ARG A 54 -17.88 -2.08 -4.23
N ASP A 55 -18.14 -0.84 -3.90
CA ASP A 55 -18.46 -0.37 -2.52
C ASP A 55 -17.32 -0.54 -1.51
N ILE A 56 -16.09 -0.82 -1.99
CA ILE A 56 -14.88 -0.91 -1.17
C ILE A 56 -13.94 0.24 -1.52
N SER A 57 -13.35 0.85 -0.48
CA SER A 57 -12.30 1.86 -0.66
C SER A 57 -10.98 1.18 -1.02
N ILE A 58 -10.37 1.63 -2.11
CA ILE A 58 -9.08 1.14 -2.59
C ILE A 58 -7.99 2.12 -2.14
N ASN A 59 -7.06 1.66 -1.35
CA ASN A 59 -5.95 2.48 -0.84
C ASN A 59 -4.71 2.38 -1.72
N THR A 60 -4.37 1.18 -2.23
CA THR A 60 -3.25 1.03 -3.16
C THR A 60 -3.45 -0.11 -4.14
N ILE A 61 -2.76 -0.01 -5.28
CA ILE A 61 -2.70 -1.00 -6.36
C ILE A 61 -1.22 -1.22 -6.68
N LYS A 62 -0.73 -2.46 -6.56
CA LYS A 62 0.67 -2.83 -6.83
C LYS A 62 0.74 -4.08 -7.69
N PRO A 63 1.71 -4.18 -8.62
CA PRO A 63 1.93 -5.43 -9.35
C PRO A 63 2.44 -6.52 -8.40
N LEU A 64 1.89 -7.72 -8.51
CA LEU A 64 2.43 -8.92 -7.88
C LEU A 64 3.30 -9.69 -8.87
N ASN A 65 2.84 -9.77 -10.11
CA ASN A 65 3.54 -10.41 -11.22
C ASN A 65 2.97 -9.87 -12.55
N ASP A 66 3.38 -10.47 -13.68
CA ASP A 66 2.97 -10.05 -15.02
C ASP A 66 1.46 -10.14 -15.32
N LYS A 67 0.69 -10.83 -14.49
CA LYS A 67 -0.74 -11.11 -14.70
C LYS A 67 -1.64 -10.68 -13.56
N GLU A 68 -1.08 -10.42 -12.38
CA GLU A 68 -1.84 -10.18 -11.17
C GLU A 68 -1.41 -8.89 -10.48
N LEU A 69 -2.39 -8.15 -9.97
CA LEU A 69 -2.21 -7.02 -9.08
C LEU A 69 -2.62 -7.37 -7.66
N LEU A 70 -1.94 -6.78 -6.69
CA LEU A 70 -2.37 -6.70 -5.30
C LEU A 70 -3.17 -5.42 -5.10
N ILE A 71 -4.33 -5.56 -4.50
CA ILE A 71 -5.25 -4.46 -4.21
C ILE A 71 -5.41 -4.36 -2.70
N ALA A 72 -4.90 -3.29 -2.11
CA ALA A 72 -5.12 -2.99 -0.71
C ALA A 72 -6.40 -2.19 -0.51
N THR A 73 -7.13 -2.51 0.53
CA THR A 73 -8.43 -1.91 0.81
C THR A 73 -8.49 -1.32 2.22
N ASP A 74 -9.43 -0.42 2.41
CA ASP A 74 -9.80 0.04 3.74
C ASP A 74 -10.88 -0.88 4.32
N GLY A 75 -10.46 -1.77 5.22
CA GLY A 75 -11.33 -2.64 6.01
C GLY A 75 -11.64 -4.02 5.43
N ALA A 76 -11.24 -4.35 4.17
CA ALA A 76 -11.50 -5.66 3.58
C ALA A 76 -10.22 -6.50 3.33
N GLY A 77 -9.04 -6.01 3.74
CA GLY A 77 -7.75 -6.69 3.56
C GLY A 77 -7.15 -6.48 2.18
N VAL A 78 -6.42 -7.49 1.69
CA VAL A 78 -5.74 -7.47 0.39
C VAL A 78 -6.37 -8.50 -0.55
N PHE A 79 -6.64 -8.07 -1.77
CA PHE A 79 -7.14 -8.92 -2.85
C PHE A 79 -6.07 -9.11 -3.92
N LYS A 80 -6.11 -10.24 -4.61
CA LYS A 80 -5.48 -10.41 -5.92
C LYS A 80 -6.49 -10.11 -7.01
N MET A 81 -6.06 -9.38 -8.03
CA MET A 81 -6.86 -9.10 -9.22
C MET A 81 -6.11 -9.54 -10.46
N ASN A 82 -6.75 -10.33 -11.31
CA ASN A 82 -6.22 -10.68 -12.61
C ASN A 82 -6.34 -9.46 -13.55
N MET A 83 -5.25 -9.10 -14.23
CA MET A 83 -5.18 -7.88 -15.06
C MET A 83 -6.04 -7.94 -16.33
N ASP A 84 -6.33 -9.15 -16.84
CA ASP A 84 -7.10 -9.34 -18.08
C ASP A 84 -8.61 -9.41 -17.82
N SER A 85 -9.00 -10.24 -16.84
CA SER A 85 -10.42 -10.51 -16.55
C SER A 85 -10.99 -9.58 -15.46
N TYR A 86 -10.15 -8.90 -14.69
CA TYR A 86 -10.51 -8.14 -13.49
C TYR A 86 -11.14 -8.98 -12.38
N HIS A 87 -11.05 -10.31 -12.49
CA HIS A 87 -11.51 -11.21 -11.44
C HIS A 87 -10.68 -11.00 -10.17
N THR A 88 -11.38 -10.79 -9.05
CA THR A 88 -10.76 -10.52 -7.75
C THR A 88 -10.99 -11.68 -6.79
N THR A 89 -9.94 -12.05 -6.04
CA THR A 89 -10.03 -13.05 -4.97
C THR A 89 -9.37 -12.53 -3.69
N PRO A 90 -9.95 -12.79 -2.50
CA PRO A 90 -9.27 -12.48 -1.25
C PRO A 90 -7.89 -13.16 -1.19
N TYR A 91 -6.87 -12.40 -0.79
CA TYR A 91 -5.50 -12.90 -0.75
C TYR A 91 -4.92 -12.90 0.65
N VAL A 92 -5.02 -11.79 1.37
CA VAL A 92 -4.64 -11.67 2.77
C VAL A 92 -5.77 -10.96 3.50
N VAL A 93 -6.41 -11.69 4.41
CA VAL A 93 -7.49 -11.18 5.26
C VAL A 93 -7.16 -11.51 6.70
N ALA A 94 -7.45 -10.58 7.62
CA ALA A 94 -7.23 -10.80 9.04
C ALA A 94 -8.06 -12.01 9.53
N ASP A 95 -7.41 -12.87 10.27
CA ASP A 95 -8.07 -13.97 10.99
C ASP A 95 -7.73 -13.84 12.47
N TYR A 96 -8.63 -13.24 13.21
CA TYR A 96 -8.44 -12.95 14.65
C TYR A 96 -8.37 -14.21 15.53
N ASN A 97 -8.65 -15.38 14.95
CA ASN A 97 -8.56 -16.68 15.66
C ASN A 97 -7.19 -17.33 15.49
N LYS A 98 -6.29 -16.76 14.66
CA LYS A 98 -4.95 -17.30 14.42
C LYS A 98 -3.87 -16.35 14.93
N ASN A 99 -2.96 -16.88 15.73
CA ASN A 99 -1.82 -16.11 16.30
C ASN A 99 -0.82 -15.60 15.24
N ASN A 100 -0.82 -16.18 14.03
CA ASN A 100 0.09 -15.85 12.93
C ASN A 100 -0.66 -15.34 11.70
N ALA A 101 -1.76 -14.65 11.89
CA ALA A 101 -2.50 -14.00 10.80
C ALA A 101 -2.27 -12.49 10.79
N MET A 102 -2.66 -11.85 9.70
CA MET A 102 -2.71 -10.39 9.64
C MET A 102 -3.65 -9.84 10.72
N ASN A 103 -3.24 -8.77 11.40
CA ASN A 103 -3.95 -8.21 12.54
C ASN A 103 -4.75 -6.95 12.18
N GLY A 104 -5.49 -7.00 11.09
CA GLY A 104 -6.36 -5.91 10.65
C GLY A 104 -6.51 -5.88 9.14
N ASN A 105 -7.65 -5.40 8.68
CA ASN A 105 -8.05 -5.41 7.27
C ASN A 105 -7.92 -4.04 6.59
N SER A 106 -7.53 -2.99 7.31
CA SER A 106 -7.27 -1.68 6.72
C SER A 106 -5.79 -1.59 6.35
N ILE A 107 -5.49 -1.58 5.05
CA ILE A 107 -4.13 -1.60 4.52
C ILE A 107 -3.91 -0.32 3.72
N ASN A 108 -2.97 0.51 4.16
CA ASN A 108 -2.66 1.77 3.49
C ASN A 108 -1.75 1.59 2.28
N ASP A 109 -0.72 0.73 2.40
CA ASP A 109 0.23 0.50 1.30
C ASP A 109 0.75 -0.94 1.30
N ILE A 110 1.26 -1.37 0.14
CA ILE A 110 1.89 -2.67 -0.11
C ILE A 110 3.25 -2.44 -0.74
N TYR A 111 4.25 -3.16 -0.28
CA TYR A 111 5.52 -3.31 -0.96
C TYR A 111 5.84 -4.81 -1.14
N VAL A 112 6.32 -5.19 -2.31
CA VAL A 112 6.78 -6.55 -2.61
C VAL A 112 8.28 -6.48 -2.86
N ASP A 113 9.06 -7.15 -2.02
CA ASP A 113 10.51 -7.16 -2.13
C ASP A 113 11.02 -8.25 -3.08
N ASP A 114 12.34 -8.26 -3.33
CA ASP A 114 13.02 -9.18 -4.22
C ASP A 114 13.08 -10.65 -3.72
N GLU A 115 12.74 -10.88 -2.44
CA GLU A 115 12.55 -12.22 -1.87
C GLU A 115 11.10 -12.71 -1.94
N ASP A 116 10.21 -12.02 -2.67
CA ASP A 116 8.77 -12.27 -2.75
C ASP A 116 8.04 -12.13 -1.40
N ARG A 117 8.60 -11.38 -0.44
CA ARG A 117 7.90 -11.03 0.79
C ARG A 117 6.99 -9.84 0.52
N ILE A 118 5.81 -9.88 1.13
CA ILE A 118 4.83 -8.82 1.01
C ILE A 118 4.75 -8.06 2.32
N TRP A 119 5.08 -6.79 2.25
CA TRP A 119 5.03 -5.84 3.35
C TRP A 119 3.74 -5.05 3.28
N LEU A 120 2.96 -5.08 4.34
CA LEU A 120 1.63 -4.49 4.42
C LEU A 120 1.63 -3.41 5.50
N ALA A 121 1.38 -2.16 5.11
CA ALA A 121 1.17 -1.06 6.05
C ALA A 121 -0.24 -1.16 6.67
N ASN A 122 -0.34 -1.84 7.81
CA ASN A 122 -1.61 -2.05 8.51
C ASN A 122 -1.99 -0.82 9.35
N TYR A 123 -3.13 -0.22 9.05
CA TYR A 123 -3.64 0.87 9.86
C TYR A 123 -4.54 0.34 11.01
N PRO A 124 -4.36 0.79 12.25
CA PRO A 124 -3.27 1.64 12.79
C PRO A 124 -2.17 0.83 13.51
N ILE A 125 -1.89 -0.39 13.14
CA ILE A 125 -1.21 -1.43 13.95
C ILE A 125 0.18 -1.84 13.44
N GLY A 126 0.84 -0.99 12.65
CA GLY A 126 2.22 -1.19 12.20
C GLY A 126 2.34 -1.88 10.86
N VAL A 127 3.30 -2.76 10.72
CA VAL A 127 3.59 -3.46 9.47
C VAL A 127 3.47 -4.96 9.66
N THR A 128 2.77 -5.60 8.74
CA THR A 128 2.75 -7.06 8.61
C THR A 128 3.65 -7.47 7.45
N VAL A 129 4.56 -8.38 7.69
CA VAL A 129 5.39 -9.00 6.65
C VAL A 129 4.90 -10.42 6.42
N ARG A 130 4.43 -10.69 5.21
CA ARG A 130 4.05 -12.04 4.78
C ARG A 130 5.18 -12.65 3.97
N ASN A 131 5.66 -13.81 4.42
CA ASN A 131 6.56 -14.63 3.63
C ASN A 131 5.75 -15.63 2.80
N ASN A 132 5.78 -15.49 1.47
CA ASN A 132 5.03 -16.36 0.58
C ASN A 132 5.53 -17.81 0.57
N ARG A 133 6.84 -18.03 0.80
CA ARG A 133 7.44 -19.37 0.79
C ARG A 133 7.00 -20.24 1.98
N TYR A 134 6.74 -19.60 3.13
CA TYR A 134 6.44 -20.30 4.38
C TYR A 134 5.04 -20.03 4.91
N SER A 135 4.23 -19.23 4.22
CA SER A 135 2.91 -18.76 4.69
C SER A 135 2.93 -18.19 6.11
N SER A 136 4.07 -17.60 6.50
CA SER A 136 4.27 -17.02 7.84
C SER A 136 4.10 -15.50 7.80
N TYR A 137 3.71 -14.94 8.95
CA TYR A 137 3.56 -13.50 9.13
C TYR A 137 4.46 -13.04 10.27
N ASN A 138 5.17 -11.94 10.08
CA ASN A 138 5.89 -11.22 11.11
C ASN A 138 5.29 -9.83 11.28
N TRP A 139 5.21 -9.38 12.52
CA TRP A 139 4.72 -8.05 12.84
C TRP A 139 5.87 -7.15 13.27
N ILE A 140 5.95 -6.00 12.64
CA ILE A 140 6.86 -4.93 12.99
C ILE A 140 6.03 -3.82 13.61
N LYS A 141 6.32 -3.47 14.85
CA LYS A 141 5.58 -2.50 15.65
C LYS A 141 6.50 -1.50 16.30
N HIS A 142 5.91 -0.36 16.65
CA HIS A 142 6.54 0.58 17.56
C HIS A 142 6.75 -0.05 18.95
N SER A 143 7.92 0.17 19.54
CA SER A 143 8.23 -0.25 20.90
C SER A 143 8.67 0.97 21.71
N ILE A 144 7.87 1.32 22.73
CA ILE A 144 8.10 2.49 23.56
C ILE A 144 9.52 2.44 24.18
N GLY A 145 10.30 3.51 23.97
CA GLY A 145 11.67 3.61 24.48
C GLY A 145 12.73 2.84 23.69
N ASN A 146 12.34 2.03 22.71
CA ASN A 146 13.26 1.32 21.83
C ASN A 146 13.45 2.05 20.50
N LYS A 147 14.62 2.68 20.31
CA LYS A 147 14.96 3.36 19.05
C LYS A 147 15.23 2.39 17.88
N GLN A 148 15.40 1.09 18.17
CA GLN A 148 15.55 0.03 17.17
C GLN A 148 14.20 -0.62 16.85
N SER A 149 13.20 0.19 16.58
CA SER A 149 11.85 -0.23 16.20
C SER A 149 11.20 0.82 15.30
N LEU A 150 10.08 0.48 14.71
CA LEU A 150 9.24 1.42 13.98
C LEU A 150 8.91 2.64 14.86
N VAL A 151 8.98 3.84 14.31
CA VAL A 151 8.77 5.08 15.08
C VAL A 151 7.32 5.31 15.46
N ASN A 152 6.38 4.79 14.65
CA ASN A 152 4.95 4.86 14.92
C ASN A 152 4.21 3.75 14.16
N ASP A 153 3.16 3.17 14.76
CA ASP A 153 2.39 2.06 14.16
C ASP A 153 1.46 2.49 13.04
N GLN A 154 1.20 3.79 12.88
CA GLN A 154 0.37 4.31 11.80
C GLN A 154 1.23 4.57 10.57
N VAL A 155 1.46 3.52 9.78
CA VAL A 155 2.23 3.56 8.55
C VAL A 155 1.34 3.90 7.36
N ASN A 156 1.74 4.92 6.61
CA ASN A 156 0.99 5.44 5.46
C ASN A 156 1.57 4.98 4.12
N SER A 157 2.89 4.84 4.02
CA SER A 157 3.57 4.44 2.78
C SER A 157 4.86 3.67 3.08
N ILE A 158 5.23 2.76 2.18
CA ILE A 158 6.46 1.98 2.22
C ILE A 158 7.14 2.10 0.86
N ILE A 159 8.44 2.44 0.86
CA ILE A 159 9.28 2.40 -0.33
C ILE A 159 10.60 1.69 -0.03
N GLU A 160 11.22 1.12 -1.06
CA GLU A 160 12.62 0.71 -1.05
C GLU A 160 13.43 1.77 -1.79
N ASP A 161 14.62 2.09 -1.28
CA ASP A 161 15.57 2.96 -1.96
C ASP A 161 16.54 2.19 -2.84
N SER A 162 17.40 2.91 -3.55
CA SER A 162 18.41 2.34 -4.46
C SER A 162 19.48 1.49 -3.77
N ASP A 163 19.65 1.61 -2.45
CA ASP A 163 20.55 0.78 -1.63
C ASP A 163 19.89 -0.51 -1.12
N GLY A 164 18.58 -0.67 -1.34
CA GLY A 164 17.75 -1.79 -0.91
C GLY A 164 17.26 -1.67 0.53
N ASP A 165 17.28 -0.46 1.10
CA ASP A 165 16.80 -0.19 2.45
C ASP A 165 15.33 0.27 2.42
N LEU A 166 14.57 -0.03 3.48
CA LEU A 166 13.14 0.25 3.53
C LEU A 166 12.82 1.49 4.33
N TRP A 167 12.06 2.39 3.74
CA TRP A 167 11.57 3.63 4.32
C TRP A 167 10.08 3.58 4.59
N PHE A 168 9.68 4.02 5.78
CA PHE A 168 8.29 3.99 6.24
C PHE A 168 7.85 5.41 6.58
N ALA A 169 6.87 5.93 5.83
CA ALA A 169 6.19 7.17 6.18
C ALA A 169 5.17 6.90 7.27
N THR A 170 5.22 7.65 8.37
CA THR A 170 4.33 7.43 9.50
C THR A 170 3.65 8.71 9.99
N ASN A 171 2.67 8.58 10.90
CA ASN A 171 2.04 9.71 11.55
C ASN A 171 2.92 10.38 12.62
N ASN A 172 4.15 9.93 12.84
CA ASN A 172 5.09 10.55 13.76
C ASN A 172 6.54 10.41 13.25
N GLY A 173 6.82 10.95 12.07
CA GLY A 173 8.14 10.89 11.44
C GLY A 173 8.29 9.77 10.43
N ILE A 174 9.55 9.51 10.07
CA ILE A 174 9.96 8.51 9.09
C ILE A 174 10.83 7.47 9.78
N SER A 175 10.62 6.20 9.50
CA SER A 175 11.53 5.11 9.87
C SER A 175 12.27 4.59 8.66
N LEU A 176 13.57 4.35 8.83
CA LEU A 176 14.45 3.67 7.90
C LEU A 176 14.87 2.33 8.52
N TYR A 177 14.68 1.26 7.79
CA TYR A 177 15.15 -0.07 8.13
C TYR A 177 16.27 -0.47 7.19
N TYR A 178 17.46 -0.64 7.74
CA TYR A 178 18.63 -1.12 7.00
C TYR A 178 18.52 -2.62 6.76
N SER A 179 18.18 -3.02 5.55
CA SER A 179 17.91 -4.42 5.17
C SER A 179 19.09 -5.36 5.43
N LYS A 180 20.33 -4.87 5.24
CA LYS A 180 21.57 -5.64 5.43
C LYS A 180 21.93 -5.87 6.90
N THR A 181 21.59 -4.95 7.79
CA THR A 181 22.02 -4.99 9.20
C THR A 181 20.88 -5.25 10.19
N GLY A 182 19.63 -5.07 9.74
CA GLY A 182 18.46 -5.14 10.60
C GLY A 182 18.30 -3.96 11.56
N GLN A 183 19.09 -2.90 11.39
CA GLN A 183 19.06 -1.72 12.25
C GLN A 183 17.96 -0.75 11.83
N TRP A 184 17.47 0.02 12.80
CA TRP A 184 16.47 1.07 12.56
C TRP A 184 17.05 2.45 12.80
N HIS A 185 16.63 3.41 12.01
CA HIS A 185 16.85 4.83 12.23
C HIS A 185 15.55 5.60 12.06
N SER A 186 15.35 6.68 12.79
CA SER A 186 14.16 7.52 12.69
C SER A 186 14.51 8.98 12.46
N PHE A 187 13.71 9.65 11.65
CA PHE A 187 13.86 11.06 11.29
C PHE A 187 12.58 11.82 11.60
N LEU A 188 12.71 13.10 11.93
CA LEU A 188 11.59 14.05 12.06
C LEU A 188 10.46 13.52 12.97
N SER A 189 10.84 12.83 14.03
CA SER A 189 9.96 12.12 14.94
C SER A 189 9.99 12.71 16.34
N SER A 190 9.17 12.18 17.24
CA SER A 190 9.21 12.54 18.67
C SER A 190 10.57 12.28 19.34
N PHE A 191 11.44 11.46 18.73
CA PHE A 191 12.81 11.19 19.19
C PHE A 191 13.83 12.19 18.67
N ASP A 192 13.46 13.09 17.75
CA ASP A 192 14.36 14.11 17.23
C ASP A 192 14.72 15.09 18.36
N PRO A 193 16.01 15.41 18.56
CA PRO A 193 16.44 16.37 19.58
C PRO A 193 15.96 17.79 19.30
N ASP A 194 15.75 18.15 18.03
CA ASP A 194 15.21 19.46 17.67
C ASP A 194 13.68 19.48 17.82
N PRO A 195 13.12 20.36 18.67
CA PRO A 195 11.68 20.48 18.83
C PRO A 195 10.91 20.83 17.55
N GLN A 196 11.55 21.47 16.57
CA GLN A 196 10.94 21.81 15.28
C GLN A 196 10.75 20.59 14.39
N ASN A 197 11.50 19.53 14.62
CA ASN A 197 11.46 18.28 13.85
C ASN A 197 10.54 17.21 14.45
N LYS A 198 9.72 17.56 15.45
CA LYS A 198 8.85 16.59 16.15
C LYS A 198 7.46 16.52 15.57
N ASN A 199 6.86 15.32 15.66
CA ASN A 199 5.44 15.08 15.38
C ASN A 199 4.99 15.41 13.95
N HIS A 200 5.84 15.18 12.95
CA HIS A 200 5.49 15.35 11.56
C HIS A 200 4.76 14.12 11.02
N ILE A 201 3.67 14.35 10.28
CA ILE A 201 2.91 13.31 9.58
C ILE A 201 3.41 13.25 8.14
N PHE A 202 3.81 12.06 7.71
CA PHE A 202 4.22 11.78 6.34
C PHE A 202 3.21 10.85 5.69
N ILE A 203 2.65 11.25 4.57
CA ILE A 203 1.60 10.49 3.85
C ILE A 203 2.22 9.59 2.78
N THR A 204 3.28 10.07 2.13
CA THR A 204 3.97 9.32 1.05
C THR A 204 5.43 9.70 1.00
N LEU A 205 6.23 8.83 0.41
CA LEU A 205 7.66 9.01 0.14
C LEU A 205 7.91 8.75 -1.35
N CYS A 206 8.96 9.39 -1.88
CA CYS A 206 9.52 9.06 -3.18
C CYS A 206 11.04 9.25 -3.14
N GLU A 207 11.77 8.40 -3.82
CA GLU A 207 13.19 8.62 -4.11
C GLU A 207 13.31 9.49 -5.34
N VAL A 208 14.23 10.46 -5.28
CA VAL A 208 14.58 11.31 -6.42
C VAL A 208 15.96 10.92 -6.89
N THR A 209 16.08 10.43 -8.12
CA THR A 209 17.34 10.05 -8.78
C THR A 209 17.93 11.22 -9.55
#